data_f309748a763da54711d28d391802a27a
#
_entry.id   f309748a763da54711d28d391802a27a
#
_cell.length_a   1.000
_cell.length_b   1.000
_cell.length_c   1.000
_cell.angle_alpha   90.00
_cell.angle_beta   90.00
_cell.angle_gamma   90.00
#
_symmetry.space_group_name_H-M   'P 1'
#
loop_
_entity.id
_entity.type
_entity.pdbx_description
1 polymer ?
#
loop_
_entity_poly.entity_id
_entity_poly.type
_entity_poly.pdbx_seq_one_letter_code
_entity_poly.pdbx_strand_id
1 'polypeptide(L)'
;MGSCYETRADKTKFIIDEDYKIKRALVRAIQNYTIYKKAQQIQEINDQPDENHVPKRGSVLPFPLTNSGGYEKIISKNKGVLEEEYQILRPLAEGGYGQVYLVKHLKIQKERAMKVIPIKSKNADEKTDEEIELLKNLDHPNIVKLFEYFCDDEKYYLITEYCDGGDLFNLIRNKRVFSESSAAYIMYQIFRALIYCHYTHHLIHRDIKPENIVVYRQNKAGEDLYDVKLIDFGISKIFNKLEKNNDSKIRGSLNYIAPEVLQNNFNEKCDIWSCGVILYILVIGTYPFNGKDKDDILNKIQHGSYTFPSEFTKKASAEIRNLIHQCLKVNPDERISAKDALNHPFFNLYETKEYFIHVTEAFLNKTINNLKKYEIKNNLQELTFQYIVHNSPEIEEINLLNRVFSKFNQNNDGKMTKEELKKGLMKYLFKGKKNKAAAEKEANEIFNKLDQNNNGYIECEEFVRAGIDKKLLKDRKVLEFTFNFLDKDRNGEISYEELKEVFDVKNIENEKALLDLLKSIDNDLNGQISFEEYYNMMLKIIDGLI
;
A
#
# COMPACT_ATOMS: atom_id res chain seq x y z
N MET A 1 -43.99 -48.72 2.66
CA MET A 1 -44.77 -47.63 3.26
C MET A 1 -43.86 -46.93 4.28
N GLY A 2 -43.26 -45.86 3.92
CA GLY A 2 -42.43 -45.01 4.78
C GLY A 2 -42.83 -43.57 4.53
N SER A 3 -43.56 -42.99 5.48
CA SER A 3 -44.05 -41.62 5.41
C SER A 3 -42.96 -40.60 5.79
N CYS A 4 -42.74 -39.62 4.91
CA CYS A 4 -42.00 -38.39 5.19
C CYS A 4 -42.64 -37.62 6.35
N TYR A 5 -41.87 -37.37 7.39
CA TYR A 5 -42.10 -36.27 8.33
C TYR A 5 -41.12 -35.13 7.98
N GLU A 6 -41.52 -34.24 7.12
CA GLU A 6 -40.96 -32.91 7.07
C GLU A 6 -41.46 -32.09 8.27
N THR A 7 -40.58 -31.75 9.17
CA THR A 7 -40.94 -31.05 10.39
C THR A 7 -41.23 -29.56 10.11
N ARG A 8 -42.28 -29.07 10.73
CA ARG A 8 -42.73 -27.65 10.67
C ARG A 8 -41.65 -26.60 10.96
N ALA A 9 -40.52 -27.03 11.55
CA ALA A 9 -39.37 -26.20 11.87
C ALA A 9 -38.59 -25.70 10.63
N ASP A 10 -38.50 -26.53 9.56
CA ASP A 10 -37.73 -26.15 8.36
C ASP A 10 -38.45 -25.10 7.49
N LYS A 11 -39.79 -25.15 7.46
CA LYS A 11 -40.55 -24.12 6.72
C LYS A 11 -40.49 -22.74 7.39
N THR A 12 -40.42 -22.70 8.73
CA THR A 12 -40.33 -21.42 9.46
C THR A 12 -38.96 -20.79 9.32
N LYS A 13 -37.89 -21.60 9.23
CA LYS A 13 -36.52 -21.12 9.04
C LYS A 13 -36.35 -20.51 7.64
N PHE A 14 -36.96 -21.09 6.62
CA PHE A 14 -36.89 -20.57 5.24
C PHE A 14 -37.64 -19.24 5.06
N ILE A 15 -38.80 -19.09 5.73
CA ILE A 15 -39.59 -17.84 5.67
C ILE A 15 -38.88 -16.70 6.43
N ILE A 16 -38.21 -17.00 7.55
CA ILE A 16 -37.44 -15.99 8.31
C ILE A 16 -36.22 -15.50 7.53
N ASP A 17 -35.59 -16.38 6.75
CA ASP A 17 -34.41 -16.04 5.94
C ASP A 17 -34.77 -15.15 4.72
N GLU A 18 -35.92 -15.40 4.07
CA GLU A 18 -36.41 -14.54 2.98
C GLU A 18 -36.86 -13.15 3.49
N ASP A 19 -37.56 -13.10 4.62
CA ASP A 19 -37.99 -11.83 5.23
C ASP A 19 -36.79 -10.96 5.68
N TYR A 20 -35.70 -11.60 6.12
CA TYR A 20 -34.45 -10.93 6.49
C TYR A 20 -33.72 -10.39 5.26
N LYS A 21 -33.67 -11.14 4.16
CA LYS A 21 -33.10 -10.70 2.88
C LYS A 21 -33.88 -9.53 2.28
N ILE A 22 -35.20 -9.57 2.34
CA ILE A 22 -36.07 -8.50 1.86
C ILE A 22 -35.92 -7.23 2.72
N LYS A 23 -35.85 -7.35 4.05
CA LYS A 23 -35.62 -6.20 4.94
C LYS A 23 -34.26 -5.57 4.71
N ARG A 24 -33.21 -6.35 4.50
CA ARG A 24 -31.85 -5.86 4.20
C ARG A 24 -31.78 -5.14 2.84
N ALA A 25 -32.49 -5.65 1.83
CA ALA A 25 -32.61 -5.00 0.53
C ALA A 25 -33.39 -3.67 0.63
N LEU A 26 -34.44 -3.63 1.44
CA LEU A 26 -35.24 -2.44 1.67
C LEU A 26 -34.47 -1.33 2.41
N VAL A 27 -33.68 -1.70 3.41
CA VAL A 27 -32.82 -0.76 4.15
C VAL A 27 -31.74 -0.17 3.22
N ARG A 28 -31.13 -0.98 2.36
CA ARG A 28 -30.18 -0.49 1.34
C ARG A 28 -30.86 0.44 0.32
N ALA A 29 -32.05 0.09 -0.13
CA ALA A 29 -32.80 0.94 -1.05
C ALA A 29 -33.16 2.30 -0.43
N ILE A 30 -33.54 2.33 0.84
CA ILE A 30 -33.84 3.57 1.60
C ILE A 30 -32.57 4.40 1.81
N GLN A 31 -31.43 3.77 2.14
CA GLN A 31 -30.14 4.46 2.27
C GLN A 31 -29.71 5.09 0.94
N ASN A 32 -29.78 4.35 -0.16
CA ASN A 32 -29.46 4.84 -1.50
C ASN A 32 -30.41 5.98 -1.93
N TYR A 33 -31.71 5.88 -1.61
CA TYR A 33 -32.67 6.95 -1.89
C TYR A 33 -32.39 8.22 -1.08
N THR A 34 -31.95 8.08 0.17
CA THR A 34 -31.58 9.21 1.03
C THR A 34 -30.31 9.90 0.54
N ILE A 35 -29.32 9.13 0.06
CA ILE A 35 -28.11 9.65 -0.57
C ILE A 35 -28.46 10.36 -1.88
N TYR A 36 -29.31 9.77 -2.71
CA TYR A 36 -29.79 10.36 -3.96
C TYR A 36 -30.52 11.70 -3.74
N LYS A 37 -31.39 11.78 -2.74
CA LYS A 37 -32.06 13.05 -2.38
C LYS A 37 -31.12 14.13 -1.86
N LYS A 38 -30.10 13.76 -1.07
CA LYS A 38 -29.05 14.71 -0.65
C LYS A 38 -28.21 15.21 -1.83
N ALA A 39 -27.89 14.34 -2.79
CA ALA A 39 -27.17 14.72 -4.00
C ALA A 39 -27.99 15.69 -4.88
N GLN A 40 -29.31 15.47 -5.03
CA GLN A 40 -30.19 16.40 -5.74
C GLN A 40 -30.30 17.79 -5.08
N GLN A 41 -30.35 17.84 -3.75
CA GLN A 41 -30.37 19.13 -3.02
C GLN A 41 -29.05 19.92 -3.15
N ILE A 42 -27.89 19.22 -3.33
CA ILE A 42 -26.60 19.87 -3.57
C ILE A 42 -26.49 20.35 -5.03
N GLN A 43 -27.11 19.66 -5.98
CA GLN A 43 -27.16 20.07 -7.39
C GLN A 43 -28.02 21.33 -7.62
N GLU A 44 -29.13 21.46 -6.92
CA GLU A 44 -29.99 22.67 -7.00
C GLU A 44 -29.34 23.95 -6.43
N ILE A 45 -28.28 23.83 -5.67
CA ILE A 45 -27.51 24.97 -5.11
C ILE A 45 -26.39 25.44 -6.07
N ASN A 46 -25.95 24.61 -7.01
CA ASN A 46 -24.82 24.91 -7.89
C ASN A 46 -25.19 25.32 -9.33
N ASP A 47 -26.46 25.25 -9.71
CA ASP A 47 -26.94 25.68 -11.04
C ASP A 47 -27.30 27.17 -11.07
N GLN A 48 -26.28 28.05 -11.05
CA GLN A 48 -26.39 29.40 -11.61
C GLN A 48 -25.46 29.52 -12.83
N PRO A 49 -25.92 29.94 -13.99
CA PRO A 49 -25.14 30.00 -15.20
C PRO A 49 -24.17 31.19 -15.18
N ASP A 50 -22.87 30.90 -15.31
CA ASP A 50 -21.85 31.90 -15.59
C ASP A 50 -21.62 31.97 -17.11
N GLU A 51 -22.17 33.04 -17.73
CA GLU A 51 -21.99 33.35 -19.14
C GLU A 51 -20.60 33.94 -19.35
N ASN A 52 -19.65 33.16 -19.84
CA ASN A 52 -18.51 33.57 -20.67
C ASN A 52 -17.38 32.54 -20.65
N HIS A 53 -17.47 31.51 -21.45
CA HIS A 53 -16.27 30.84 -21.98
C HIS A 53 -16.54 30.13 -23.31
N VAL A 54 -15.92 30.64 -24.37
CA VAL A 54 -15.91 29.99 -25.70
C VAL A 54 -14.70 29.03 -25.75
N PRO A 55 -14.88 27.71 -25.96
CA PRO A 55 -13.77 26.78 -26.06
C PRO A 55 -13.16 26.76 -27.47
N LYS A 56 -11.84 26.91 -27.52
CA LYS A 56 -11.04 26.65 -28.73
C LYS A 56 -11.02 25.14 -29.06
N ARG A 57 -11.34 24.80 -30.29
CA ARG A 57 -11.26 23.43 -30.84
C ARG A 57 -9.81 22.93 -30.84
N GLY A 58 -9.61 21.71 -30.36
CA GLY A 58 -8.49 20.84 -30.73
C GLY A 58 -7.53 20.48 -29.59
N SER A 59 -7.96 19.62 -28.70
CA SER A 59 -7.18 18.57 -28.03
C SER A 59 -8.16 17.72 -27.22
N VAL A 60 -8.19 16.41 -27.47
CA VAL A 60 -8.87 15.46 -26.60
C VAL A 60 -8.07 15.45 -25.31
N LEU A 61 -8.54 16.19 -24.29
CA LEU A 61 -7.95 16.15 -22.96
C LEU A 61 -8.26 14.77 -22.36
N PRO A 62 -7.27 14.08 -21.78
CA PRO A 62 -7.56 12.88 -20.99
C PRO A 62 -8.52 13.25 -19.87
N PHE A 63 -9.43 12.36 -19.53
CA PHE A 63 -10.31 12.52 -18.38
C PHE A 63 -9.50 12.86 -17.14
N PRO A 64 -9.83 13.89 -16.37
CA PRO A 64 -9.31 13.97 -15.03
C PRO A 64 -9.89 12.79 -14.25
N LEU A 65 -9.06 11.80 -13.92
CA LEU A 65 -9.39 10.83 -12.90
C LEU A 65 -9.73 11.65 -11.64
N THR A 66 -10.93 11.46 -11.10
CA THR A 66 -11.39 12.16 -9.89
C THR A 66 -10.33 12.10 -8.80
N ASN A 67 -10.21 13.15 -7.98
CA ASN A 67 -9.16 13.45 -6.98
C ASN A 67 -8.87 12.41 -5.88
N SER A 68 -9.25 11.16 -6.02
CA SER A 68 -8.90 10.06 -5.12
C SER A 68 -7.77 9.23 -5.75
N GLY A 69 -6.72 8.99 -4.99
CA GLY A 69 -5.53 8.26 -5.42
C GLY A 69 -5.84 6.96 -6.16
N GLY A 70 -5.04 6.66 -7.18
CA GLY A 70 -5.35 5.68 -8.22
C GLY A 70 -5.68 4.24 -7.78
N TYR A 71 -5.35 3.84 -6.54
CA TYR A 71 -5.55 2.46 -6.05
C TYR A 71 -6.97 2.11 -5.65
N GLU A 72 -7.80 3.06 -5.22
CA GLU A 72 -9.20 2.78 -4.81
C GLU A 72 -10.01 2.08 -5.91
N LYS A 73 -9.62 2.31 -7.18
CA LYS A 73 -10.29 1.71 -8.35
C LYS A 73 -9.77 0.32 -8.70
N ILE A 74 -8.50 0.02 -8.38
CA ILE A 74 -7.84 -1.24 -8.72
C ILE A 74 -8.15 -2.30 -7.66
N ILE A 75 -8.17 -1.92 -6.37
CA ILE A 75 -8.44 -2.83 -5.28
C ILE A 75 -9.94 -2.88 -5.02
N SER A 76 -10.62 -3.78 -5.69
CA SER A 76 -12.07 -3.99 -5.55
C SER A 76 -12.38 -5.30 -4.83
N LYS A 77 -13.62 -5.40 -4.32
CA LYS A 77 -14.15 -6.71 -3.90
C LYS A 77 -14.25 -7.59 -5.14
N ASN A 78 -13.52 -8.71 -5.15
CA ASN A 78 -13.67 -9.69 -6.21
C ASN A 78 -15.03 -10.40 -6.05
N LYS A 79 -15.81 -10.42 -7.13
CA LYS A 79 -17.16 -11.02 -7.16
C LYS A 79 -17.10 -12.52 -7.54
N GLY A 80 -15.92 -13.03 -7.95
CA GLY A 80 -15.70 -14.43 -8.31
C GLY A 80 -15.67 -15.35 -7.11
N VAL A 81 -15.58 -16.64 -7.38
CA VAL A 81 -15.44 -17.70 -6.38
C VAL A 81 -13.95 -17.85 -6.05
N LEU A 82 -13.60 -17.78 -4.77
CA LEU A 82 -12.20 -17.80 -4.32
C LEU A 82 -11.44 -19.02 -4.86
N GLU A 83 -12.07 -20.20 -4.82
CA GLU A 83 -11.48 -21.48 -5.23
C GLU A 83 -11.24 -21.58 -6.75
N GLU A 84 -11.91 -20.76 -7.56
CA GLU A 84 -11.68 -20.65 -9.01
C GLU A 84 -10.49 -19.76 -9.35
N GLU A 85 -10.12 -18.86 -8.42
CA GLU A 85 -9.00 -17.92 -8.60
C GLU A 85 -7.73 -18.37 -7.90
N TYR A 86 -7.87 -19.02 -6.72
CA TYR A 86 -6.75 -19.33 -5.83
C TYR A 86 -6.75 -20.78 -5.35
N GLN A 87 -5.59 -21.41 -5.43
CA GLN A 87 -5.30 -22.67 -4.77
C GLN A 87 -4.61 -22.42 -3.43
N ILE A 88 -5.16 -22.96 -2.34
CA ILE A 88 -4.50 -22.95 -1.03
C ILE A 88 -3.36 -23.96 -1.06
N LEU A 89 -2.13 -23.51 -0.76
CA LEU A 89 -0.94 -24.35 -0.73
C LEU A 89 -0.62 -24.85 0.69
N ARG A 90 -0.52 -23.94 1.65
CA ARG A 90 -0.21 -24.28 3.05
C ARG A 90 -0.54 -23.13 4.00
N PRO A 91 -0.75 -23.40 5.30
CA PRO A 91 -0.82 -22.33 6.30
C PRO A 91 0.55 -21.66 6.46
N LEU A 92 0.53 -20.33 6.72
CA LEU A 92 1.69 -19.51 7.04
C LEU A 92 1.72 -19.13 8.52
N ALA A 93 0.58 -18.69 9.06
CA ALA A 93 0.43 -18.27 10.44
C ALA A 93 -1.01 -18.45 10.93
N GLU A 94 -1.15 -18.60 12.25
CA GLU A 94 -2.42 -18.58 12.96
C GLU A 94 -2.29 -17.64 14.16
N GLY A 95 -3.24 -16.73 14.33
CA GLY A 95 -3.19 -15.74 15.39
C GLY A 95 -4.56 -15.21 15.79
N GLY A 96 -4.59 -14.29 16.75
CA GLY A 96 -5.82 -13.72 17.31
C GLY A 96 -6.70 -12.97 16.30
N TYR A 97 -6.16 -12.58 15.16
CA TYR A 97 -6.82 -11.82 14.09
C TYR A 97 -7.23 -12.68 12.89
N GLY A 98 -6.98 -13.98 12.91
CA GLY A 98 -7.33 -14.90 11.84
C GLY A 98 -6.21 -15.87 11.47
N GLN A 99 -6.42 -16.57 10.37
CA GLN A 99 -5.45 -17.51 9.79
C GLN A 99 -4.88 -16.92 8.50
N VAL A 100 -3.59 -17.17 8.25
CA VAL A 100 -2.91 -16.71 7.03
C VAL A 100 -2.42 -17.95 6.27
N TYR A 101 -2.72 -17.98 4.97
CA TYR A 101 -2.36 -19.07 4.07
C TYR A 101 -1.46 -18.56 2.94
N LEU A 102 -0.53 -19.42 2.51
CA LEU A 102 0.08 -19.30 1.20
C LEU A 102 -0.90 -19.81 0.17
N VAL A 103 -1.21 -18.99 -0.80
CA VAL A 103 -2.11 -19.33 -1.91
C VAL A 103 -1.41 -19.09 -3.24
N LYS A 104 -1.86 -19.77 -4.27
CA LYS A 104 -1.37 -19.58 -5.64
C LYS A 104 -2.51 -19.13 -6.53
N HIS A 105 -2.36 -17.99 -7.17
CA HIS A 105 -3.32 -17.54 -8.16
C HIS A 105 -3.26 -18.46 -9.40
N LEU A 106 -4.38 -19.07 -9.75
CA LEU A 106 -4.43 -20.14 -10.76
C LEU A 106 -4.09 -19.68 -12.18
N LYS A 107 -4.49 -18.46 -12.56
CA LYS A 107 -4.24 -17.92 -13.92
C LYS A 107 -2.80 -17.45 -14.10
N ILE A 108 -2.33 -16.55 -13.24
CA ILE A 108 -0.98 -15.97 -13.36
C ILE A 108 0.12 -16.81 -12.71
N GLN A 109 -0.24 -17.90 -12.01
CA GLN A 109 0.69 -18.81 -11.34
C GLN A 109 1.59 -18.13 -10.28
N LYS A 110 1.12 -17.04 -9.67
CA LYS A 110 1.84 -16.26 -8.65
C LYS A 110 1.41 -16.67 -7.25
N GLU A 111 2.39 -16.68 -6.35
CA GLU A 111 2.15 -16.90 -4.92
C GLU A 111 1.71 -15.60 -4.25
N ARG A 112 0.74 -15.70 -3.33
CA ARG A 112 0.15 -14.61 -2.55
C ARG A 112 -0.05 -15.07 -1.09
N ALA A 113 -0.17 -14.13 -0.19
CA ALA A 113 -0.63 -14.41 1.16
C ALA A 113 -2.12 -14.09 1.27
N MET A 114 -2.90 -15.00 1.87
CA MET A 114 -4.33 -14.82 2.09
C MET A 114 -4.61 -14.79 3.59
N LYS A 115 -5.04 -13.64 4.10
CA LYS A 115 -5.50 -13.47 5.49
C LYS A 115 -7.00 -13.71 5.54
N VAL A 116 -7.42 -14.72 6.33
CA VAL A 116 -8.82 -15.09 6.53
C VAL A 116 -9.32 -14.51 7.84
N ILE A 117 -10.30 -13.63 7.80
CA ILE A 117 -10.85 -12.92 8.96
C ILE A 117 -12.31 -13.34 9.14
N PRO A 118 -12.69 -14.05 10.23
CA PRO A 118 -14.08 -14.45 10.45
C PRO A 118 -14.97 -13.26 10.81
N ILE A 119 -16.16 -13.21 10.24
CA ILE A 119 -17.23 -12.24 10.54
C ILE A 119 -17.88 -12.66 11.85
N LYS A 120 -17.54 -12.01 12.96
CA LYS A 120 -18.03 -12.35 14.31
C LYS A 120 -19.21 -11.52 14.77
N SER A 121 -19.37 -10.30 14.26
CA SER A 121 -20.43 -9.34 14.62
C SER A 121 -20.38 -8.11 13.72
N LYS A 122 -21.46 -7.32 13.66
CA LYS A 122 -21.48 -6.03 12.89
C LYS A 122 -20.28 -5.11 13.20
N ASN A 123 -19.86 -5.03 14.46
CA ASN A 123 -18.71 -4.21 14.85
C ASN A 123 -17.35 -4.80 14.41
N ALA A 124 -17.29 -6.09 14.09
CA ALA A 124 -16.09 -6.71 13.54
C ALA A 124 -16.00 -6.47 12.03
N ASP A 125 -17.15 -6.41 11.34
CA ASP A 125 -17.24 -6.07 9.92
C ASP A 125 -16.75 -4.65 9.66
N GLU A 126 -17.23 -3.66 10.44
CA GLU A 126 -16.80 -2.27 10.32
C GLU A 126 -15.28 -2.10 10.46
N LYS A 127 -14.64 -2.85 11.37
CA LYS A 127 -13.18 -2.81 11.55
C LYS A 127 -12.42 -3.45 10.39
N THR A 128 -12.93 -4.53 9.83
CA THR A 128 -12.31 -5.16 8.66
C THR A 128 -12.46 -4.28 7.43
N ASP A 129 -13.61 -3.63 7.26
CA ASP A 129 -13.81 -2.65 6.21
C ASP A 129 -12.86 -1.44 6.38
N GLU A 130 -12.66 -0.95 7.62
CA GLU A 130 -11.66 0.09 7.92
C GLU A 130 -10.23 -0.36 7.57
N GLU A 131 -9.83 -1.61 7.91
CA GLU A 131 -8.51 -2.16 7.56
C GLU A 131 -8.34 -2.24 6.03
N ILE A 132 -9.37 -2.70 5.31
CA ILE A 132 -9.36 -2.78 3.84
C ILE A 132 -9.21 -1.37 3.24
N GLU A 133 -10.01 -0.39 3.68
CA GLU A 133 -9.94 0.97 3.17
C GLU A 133 -8.58 1.63 3.48
N LEU A 134 -7.98 1.35 4.64
CA LEU A 134 -6.61 1.79 4.94
C LEU A 134 -5.61 1.18 3.98
N LEU A 135 -5.63 -0.15 3.79
CA LEU A 135 -4.69 -0.86 2.92
C LEU A 135 -4.80 -0.46 1.45
N LYS A 136 -6.01 -0.11 0.96
CA LYS A 136 -6.22 0.41 -0.39
C LYS A 136 -5.47 1.71 -0.66
N ASN A 137 -5.31 2.53 0.37
CA ASN A 137 -4.72 3.85 0.28
C ASN A 137 -3.22 3.87 0.61
N LEU A 138 -2.62 2.72 0.99
CA LEU A 138 -1.20 2.64 1.34
C LEU A 138 -0.36 2.12 0.17
N ASP A 139 0.46 2.99 -0.41
CA ASP A 139 1.47 2.64 -1.41
C ASP A 139 2.88 3.04 -0.94
N HIS A 140 3.59 2.09 -0.37
CA HIS A 140 4.96 2.30 0.09
C HIS A 140 5.78 1.02 -0.07
N PRO A 141 7.05 1.08 -0.51
CA PRO A 141 7.88 -0.10 -0.75
C PRO A 141 8.09 -0.99 0.48
N ASN A 142 7.98 -0.44 1.68
CA ASN A 142 8.14 -1.17 2.94
C ASN A 142 6.81 -1.40 3.69
N ILE A 143 5.69 -1.38 2.98
CA ILE A 143 4.37 -1.80 3.45
C ILE A 143 3.87 -2.89 2.51
N VAL A 144 3.20 -3.91 3.05
CA VAL A 144 2.62 -4.97 2.24
C VAL A 144 1.51 -4.43 1.36
N LYS A 145 1.45 -4.86 0.08
CA LYS A 145 0.39 -4.49 -0.83
C LYS A 145 -0.83 -5.40 -0.66
N LEU A 146 -2.03 -4.80 -0.67
CA LEU A 146 -3.29 -5.51 -0.85
C LEU A 146 -3.60 -5.55 -2.35
N PHE A 147 -3.85 -6.73 -2.91
CA PHE A 147 -4.20 -6.89 -4.32
C PHE A 147 -5.69 -6.86 -4.55
N GLU A 148 -6.42 -7.66 -3.80
CA GLU A 148 -7.87 -7.79 -3.88
C GLU A 148 -8.40 -8.42 -2.60
N TYR A 149 -9.72 -8.47 -2.44
CA TYR A 149 -10.34 -9.17 -1.33
C TYR A 149 -11.65 -9.83 -1.77
N PHE A 150 -11.95 -10.95 -1.13
CA PHE A 150 -13.22 -11.65 -1.25
C PHE A 150 -13.97 -11.56 0.07
N CYS A 151 -15.29 -11.72 0.02
CA CYS A 151 -16.12 -11.73 1.21
C CYS A 151 -17.35 -12.60 0.93
N ASP A 152 -17.54 -13.60 1.75
CA ASP A 152 -18.77 -14.39 1.84
C ASP A 152 -19.59 -13.99 3.08
N ASP A 153 -20.59 -14.78 3.46
CA ASP A 153 -21.45 -14.50 4.61
C ASP A 153 -20.74 -14.73 5.97
N GLU A 154 -19.59 -15.41 5.99
CA GLU A 154 -18.90 -15.81 7.21
C GLU A 154 -17.50 -15.20 7.36
N LYS A 155 -16.83 -14.83 6.25
CA LYS A 155 -15.41 -14.48 6.25
C LYS A 155 -15.06 -13.44 5.21
N TYR A 156 -14.03 -12.65 5.55
CA TYR A 156 -13.24 -11.88 4.58
C TYR A 156 -11.97 -12.65 4.25
N TYR A 157 -11.52 -12.54 3.00
CA TYR A 157 -10.27 -13.09 2.47
C TYR A 157 -9.48 -11.96 1.83
N LEU A 158 -8.44 -11.48 2.51
CA LEU A 158 -7.58 -10.41 2.02
C LEU A 158 -6.38 -11.03 1.31
N ILE A 159 -6.25 -10.76 0.02
CA ILE A 159 -5.14 -11.25 -0.81
C ILE A 159 -4.06 -10.19 -0.87
N THR A 160 -2.92 -10.50 -0.29
CA THR A 160 -1.79 -9.59 -0.17
C THR A 160 -0.52 -10.15 -0.79
N GLU A 161 0.48 -9.31 -0.91
CA GLU A 161 1.82 -9.69 -1.31
C GLU A 161 2.39 -10.76 -0.37
N TYR A 162 3.01 -11.79 -0.95
CA TYR A 162 3.72 -12.83 -0.21
C TYR A 162 5.21 -12.50 -0.11
N CYS A 163 5.75 -12.56 1.10
CA CYS A 163 7.15 -12.36 1.42
C CYS A 163 7.75 -13.69 1.90
N ASP A 164 8.64 -14.27 1.14
CA ASP A 164 9.15 -15.65 1.33
C ASP A 164 10.23 -15.80 2.43
N GLY A 165 10.79 -14.69 2.91
CA GLY A 165 11.81 -14.69 3.96
C GLY A 165 11.28 -14.88 5.39
N GLY A 166 9.95 -15.05 5.56
CA GLY A 166 9.31 -15.18 6.87
C GLY A 166 9.27 -13.87 7.66
N ASP A 167 8.95 -13.94 8.94
CA ASP A 167 8.88 -12.78 9.83
C ASP A 167 10.20 -12.47 10.53
N LEU A 168 10.37 -11.22 10.96
CA LEU A 168 11.57 -10.77 11.64
C LEU A 168 11.75 -11.44 13.02
N PHE A 169 10.65 -11.87 13.68
CA PHE A 169 10.73 -12.59 14.95
C PHE A 169 11.48 -13.91 14.79
N ASN A 170 11.12 -14.72 13.79
CA ASN A 170 11.79 -15.97 13.48
C ASN A 170 13.26 -15.75 13.06
N LEU A 171 13.51 -14.68 12.30
CA LEU A 171 14.86 -14.31 11.91
C LEU A 171 15.72 -13.93 13.15
N ILE A 172 15.19 -13.13 14.09
CA ILE A 172 15.84 -12.80 15.36
C ILE A 172 16.10 -14.06 16.19
N ARG A 173 15.12 -14.95 16.31
CA ARG A 173 15.25 -16.20 17.06
C ARG A 173 16.37 -17.08 16.52
N ASN A 174 16.55 -17.14 15.21
CA ASN A 174 17.57 -17.98 14.56
C ASN A 174 18.96 -17.34 14.64
N LYS A 175 19.07 -16.04 14.38
CA LYS A 175 20.33 -15.32 14.32
C LYS A 175 20.82 -14.79 15.66
N ARG A 176 19.90 -14.50 16.57
CA ARG A 176 20.06 -13.94 17.92
C ARG A 176 20.54 -12.48 17.94
N VAL A 177 21.66 -12.15 17.31
CA VAL A 177 22.26 -10.81 17.33
C VAL A 177 22.64 -10.39 15.92
N PHE A 178 22.30 -9.16 15.55
CA PHE A 178 22.62 -8.56 14.27
C PHE A 178 23.80 -7.58 14.41
N SER A 179 24.54 -7.39 13.32
CA SER A 179 25.48 -6.28 13.24
C SER A 179 24.74 -4.93 13.26
N GLU A 180 25.42 -3.87 13.68
CA GLU A 180 24.82 -2.53 13.64
C GLU A 180 24.41 -2.13 12.22
N SER A 181 25.18 -2.52 11.20
CA SER A 181 24.84 -2.26 9.80
C SER A 181 23.55 -2.97 9.37
N SER A 182 23.38 -4.25 9.74
CA SER A 182 22.12 -4.98 9.46
C SER A 182 20.94 -4.37 10.22
N ALA A 183 21.14 -4.02 11.48
CA ALA A 183 20.10 -3.37 12.29
C ALA A 183 19.73 -1.99 11.72
N ALA A 184 20.72 -1.20 11.29
CA ALA A 184 20.50 0.08 10.63
C ALA A 184 19.69 -0.09 9.35
N TYR A 185 20.02 -1.09 8.52
CA TYR A 185 19.32 -1.35 7.26
C TYR A 185 17.85 -1.72 7.48
N ILE A 186 17.56 -2.60 8.45
CA ILE A 186 16.20 -2.97 8.83
C ILE A 186 15.43 -1.75 9.36
N MET A 187 16.01 -1.04 10.34
CA MET A 187 15.33 0.08 10.98
C MET A 187 15.13 1.28 10.06
N TYR A 188 16.05 1.51 9.12
CA TYR A 188 15.89 2.54 8.09
C TYR A 188 14.60 2.35 7.30
N GLN A 189 14.30 1.12 6.89
CA GLN A 189 13.10 0.78 6.12
C GLN A 189 11.83 0.95 6.96
N ILE A 190 11.87 0.51 8.24
CA ILE A 190 10.74 0.65 9.18
C ILE A 190 10.44 2.13 9.44
N PHE A 191 11.46 2.96 9.73
CA PHE A 191 11.24 4.39 9.96
C PHE A 191 10.69 5.10 8.72
N ARG A 192 11.11 4.71 7.51
CA ARG A 192 10.54 5.25 6.27
C ARG A 192 9.05 4.91 6.13
N ALA A 193 8.66 3.66 6.38
CA ALA A 193 7.26 3.26 6.39
C ALA A 193 6.46 4.04 7.44
N LEU A 194 7.02 4.25 8.63
CA LEU A 194 6.37 5.03 9.68
C LEU A 194 6.27 6.53 9.35
N ILE A 195 7.29 7.12 8.70
CA ILE A 195 7.19 8.50 8.20
C ILE A 195 6.00 8.62 7.24
N TYR A 196 5.87 7.70 6.29
CA TYR A 196 4.76 7.67 5.35
C TYR A 196 3.40 7.52 6.08
N CYS A 197 3.29 6.58 7.03
CA CYS A 197 2.08 6.42 7.83
C CYS A 197 1.75 7.69 8.63
N HIS A 198 2.70 8.20 9.41
CA HIS A 198 2.47 9.28 10.38
C HIS A 198 2.21 10.64 9.73
N TYR A 199 2.99 10.99 8.68
CA TYR A 199 2.95 12.35 8.11
C TYR A 199 2.07 12.45 6.87
N THR A 200 1.93 11.37 6.10
CA THR A 200 1.14 11.38 4.87
C THR A 200 -0.31 10.96 5.12
N HIS A 201 -0.51 9.90 5.92
CA HIS A 201 -1.83 9.33 6.18
C HIS A 201 -2.37 9.62 7.59
N HIS A 202 -1.58 10.29 8.44
CA HIS A 202 -1.92 10.51 9.86
C HIS A 202 -2.34 9.22 10.57
N LEU A 203 -1.67 8.13 10.25
CA LEU A 203 -1.97 6.78 10.69
C LEU A 203 -0.96 6.32 11.73
N ILE A 204 -1.44 5.84 12.88
CA ILE A 204 -0.64 5.17 13.91
C ILE A 204 -0.84 3.67 13.75
N HIS A 205 0.24 2.90 13.69
CA HIS A 205 0.19 1.45 13.51
C HIS A 205 -0.26 0.71 14.77
N ARG A 206 0.28 1.06 15.93
CA ARG A 206 -0.02 0.57 17.30
C ARG A 206 0.37 -0.89 17.60
N ASP A 207 0.84 -1.65 16.63
CA ASP A 207 1.32 -3.03 16.85
C ASP A 207 2.64 -3.28 16.09
N ILE A 208 3.58 -2.33 16.20
CA ILE A 208 4.94 -2.51 15.68
C ILE A 208 5.67 -3.54 16.54
N LYS A 209 5.95 -4.70 15.96
CA LYS A 209 6.66 -5.83 16.57
C LYS A 209 7.28 -6.71 15.50
N PRO A 210 8.29 -7.53 15.81
CA PRO A 210 8.97 -8.37 14.83
C PRO A 210 8.07 -9.34 14.08
N GLU A 211 6.97 -9.80 14.69
CA GLU A 211 5.97 -10.67 14.07
C GLU A 211 5.19 -9.97 12.93
N ASN A 212 5.08 -8.63 13.02
CA ASN A 212 4.40 -7.80 12.02
C ASN A 212 5.37 -7.14 11.03
N ILE A 213 6.61 -7.63 10.97
CA ILE A 213 7.64 -7.23 10.01
C ILE A 213 8.07 -8.48 9.26
N VAL A 214 7.79 -8.53 7.95
CA VAL A 214 8.14 -9.67 7.11
C VAL A 214 9.38 -9.37 6.27
N VAL A 215 10.21 -10.39 6.06
CA VAL A 215 11.39 -10.32 5.20
C VAL A 215 10.96 -10.68 3.78
N TYR A 216 11.08 -9.73 2.91
CA TYR A 216 10.68 -9.87 1.52
C TYR A 216 11.85 -10.31 0.63
N ARG A 217 13.09 -9.95 0.98
CA ARG A 217 14.29 -10.37 0.26
C ARG A 217 15.49 -10.42 1.20
N GLN A 218 16.33 -11.43 1.03
CA GLN A 218 17.66 -11.44 1.59
C GLN A 218 18.69 -11.12 0.49
N ASN A 219 19.59 -10.18 0.72
CA ASN A 219 20.63 -9.86 -0.24
C ASN A 219 21.63 -11.02 -0.34
N LYS A 220 21.78 -11.59 -1.56
CA LYS A 220 22.64 -12.75 -1.82
C LYS A 220 24.15 -12.44 -1.85
N ALA A 221 24.54 -11.18 -1.72
CA ALA A 221 25.95 -10.75 -1.81
C ALA A 221 26.78 -11.05 -0.56
N GLY A 222 26.36 -11.98 0.30
CA GLY A 222 27.12 -12.40 1.49
C GLY A 222 26.98 -11.45 2.69
N GLU A 223 26.18 -10.41 2.60
CA GLU A 223 25.88 -9.49 3.67
C GLU A 223 24.49 -9.79 4.25
N ASP A 224 24.37 -9.68 5.58
CA ASP A 224 23.13 -9.87 6.32
C ASP A 224 22.18 -8.65 6.16
N LEU A 225 21.83 -8.32 4.93
CA LEU A 225 20.91 -7.24 4.58
C LEU A 225 19.56 -7.84 4.19
N TYR A 226 18.52 -7.35 4.84
CA TYR A 226 17.15 -7.85 4.71
C TYR A 226 16.22 -6.72 4.29
N ASP A 227 15.60 -6.85 3.11
CA ASP A 227 14.51 -5.99 2.72
C ASP A 227 13.26 -6.40 3.49
N VAL A 228 12.60 -5.44 4.15
CA VAL A 228 11.48 -5.72 5.05
C VAL A 228 10.24 -4.91 4.69
N LYS A 229 9.07 -5.46 5.06
CA LYS A 229 7.77 -4.80 4.92
C LYS A 229 6.95 -4.91 6.20
N LEU A 230 6.22 -3.85 6.54
CA LEU A 230 5.22 -3.85 7.59
C LEU A 230 3.96 -4.57 7.11
N ILE A 231 3.36 -5.36 7.99
CA ILE A 231 2.07 -6.03 7.80
C ILE A 231 1.14 -5.73 8.97
N ASP A 232 -0.13 -6.09 8.83
CA ASP A 232 -1.16 -6.11 9.87
C ASP A 232 -1.53 -4.72 10.44
N PHE A 233 -2.40 -4.05 9.72
CA PHE A 233 -2.97 -2.75 10.09
C PHE A 233 -4.30 -2.87 10.87
N GLY A 234 -4.67 -4.07 11.32
CA GLY A 234 -5.95 -4.40 11.95
C GLY A 234 -6.28 -3.66 13.25
N ILE A 235 -5.28 -3.04 13.90
CA ILE A 235 -5.49 -2.15 15.06
C ILE A 235 -4.99 -0.73 14.84
N SER A 236 -4.61 -0.40 13.62
CA SER A 236 -4.16 0.94 13.24
C SER A 236 -5.28 1.97 13.43
N LYS A 237 -4.90 3.22 13.61
CA LYS A 237 -5.86 4.30 13.81
C LYS A 237 -5.42 5.58 13.11
N ILE A 238 -6.36 6.21 12.39
CA ILE A 238 -6.14 7.56 11.87
C ILE A 238 -6.12 8.53 13.07
N PHE A 239 -5.06 9.31 13.15
CA PHE A 239 -4.84 10.29 14.22
C PHE A 239 -5.37 11.65 13.79
N ASN A 240 -6.45 12.09 14.44
CA ASN A 240 -6.91 13.46 14.31
C ASN A 240 -6.46 14.25 15.55
N LYS A 241 -5.58 15.26 15.38
CA LYS A 241 -5.00 16.07 16.48
C LYS A 241 -6.04 16.74 17.39
N LEU A 242 -7.30 16.79 16.94
CA LEU A 242 -8.40 17.45 17.65
C LEU A 242 -9.28 16.50 18.48
N GLU A 243 -9.12 15.19 18.34
CA GLU A 243 -9.94 14.22 19.07
C GLU A 243 -9.13 13.55 20.19
N LYS A 244 -9.69 13.56 21.41
CA LYS A 244 -9.16 12.74 22.52
C LYS A 244 -9.42 11.27 22.21
N ASN A 245 -8.37 10.44 22.33
CA ASN A 245 -8.49 9.01 22.17
C ASN A 245 -9.43 8.40 23.24
N ASN A 246 -10.64 8.00 22.83
CA ASN A 246 -11.63 7.35 23.70
C ASN A 246 -11.58 5.81 23.64
N ASP A 247 -10.48 5.22 23.13
CA ASP A 247 -10.35 3.77 22.99
C ASP A 247 -9.97 3.16 24.36
N SER A 248 -10.95 2.62 25.07
CA SER A 248 -10.80 2.10 26.45
C SER A 248 -10.05 0.76 26.56
N LYS A 249 -9.61 0.18 25.43
CA LYS A 249 -8.91 -1.11 25.42
C LYS A 249 -7.44 -0.94 25.10
N ILE A 250 -6.56 -1.36 26.02
CA ILE A 250 -5.13 -1.51 25.77
C ILE A 250 -4.95 -2.56 24.68
N ARG A 251 -4.34 -2.18 23.55
CA ARG A 251 -4.03 -3.05 22.42
C ARG A 251 -2.54 -3.05 22.15
N GLY A 252 -2.03 -4.15 21.63
CA GLY A 252 -0.62 -4.35 21.34
C GLY A 252 0.06 -5.40 22.22
N SER A 253 1.26 -5.80 21.82
CA SER A 253 2.05 -6.84 22.50
C SER A 253 2.82 -6.23 23.67
N LEU A 254 2.66 -6.77 24.88
CA LEU A 254 3.16 -6.20 26.14
C LEU A 254 4.62 -5.72 26.09
N ASN A 255 5.50 -6.51 25.51
CA ASN A 255 6.94 -6.21 25.49
C ASN A 255 7.32 -5.01 24.61
N TYR A 256 6.43 -4.58 23.71
CA TYR A 256 6.65 -3.48 22.75
C TYR A 256 5.80 -2.26 23.04
N ILE A 257 4.89 -2.35 24.02
CA ILE A 257 3.92 -1.29 24.32
C ILE A 257 4.60 -0.07 24.96
N ALA A 258 4.24 1.12 24.53
CA ALA A 258 4.75 2.35 25.11
C ALA A 258 4.03 2.69 26.42
N PRO A 259 4.71 3.37 27.39
CA PRO A 259 4.12 3.67 28.71
C PRO A 259 2.85 4.51 28.64
N GLU A 260 2.74 5.46 27.73
CA GLU A 260 1.55 6.29 27.54
C GLU A 260 0.34 5.52 26.98
N VAL A 261 0.56 4.42 26.29
CA VAL A 261 -0.52 3.55 25.79
C VAL A 261 -1.24 2.86 26.95
N LEU A 262 -0.51 2.55 28.04
CA LEU A 262 -1.09 1.99 29.27
C LEU A 262 -2.04 2.97 29.96
N GLN A 263 -1.85 4.28 29.71
CA GLN A 263 -2.67 5.36 30.25
C GLN A 263 -3.78 5.80 29.27
N ASN A 264 -3.90 5.13 28.13
CA ASN A 264 -4.82 5.46 27.03
C ASN A 264 -4.69 6.91 26.50
N ASN A 265 -3.47 7.47 26.56
CA ASN A 265 -3.14 8.82 26.08
C ASN A 265 -1.93 8.73 25.17
N PHE A 266 -2.11 8.33 23.92
CA PHE A 266 -1.03 8.04 22.98
C PHE A 266 -1.16 8.82 21.66
N ASN A 267 -0.05 9.03 21.02
CA ASN A 267 0.10 9.57 19.67
C ASN A 267 1.03 8.67 18.84
N GLU A 268 1.43 9.14 17.66
CA GLU A 268 2.30 8.41 16.73
C GLU A 268 3.66 8.01 17.33
N LYS A 269 4.07 8.65 18.43
CA LYS A 269 5.35 8.35 19.12
C LYS A 269 5.33 6.97 19.81
N CYS A 270 4.15 6.36 20.02
CA CYS A 270 4.09 5.00 20.56
C CYS A 270 4.72 3.98 19.61
N ASP A 271 4.61 4.16 18.28
CA ASP A 271 5.29 3.31 17.28
C ASP A 271 6.82 3.45 17.39
N ILE A 272 7.33 4.65 17.73
CA ILE A 272 8.77 4.91 17.89
C ILE A 272 9.34 4.20 19.10
N TRP A 273 8.57 4.13 20.20
CA TRP A 273 8.94 3.30 21.35
C TRP A 273 9.14 1.84 20.94
N SER A 274 8.16 1.28 20.23
CA SER A 274 8.24 -0.10 19.73
C SER A 274 9.46 -0.32 18.83
N CYS A 275 9.79 0.65 17.97
CA CYS A 275 11.02 0.66 17.18
C CYS A 275 12.28 0.64 18.05
N GLY A 276 12.31 1.39 19.13
CA GLY A 276 13.42 1.38 20.10
C GLY A 276 13.61 0.01 20.77
N VAL A 277 12.50 -0.66 21.11
CA VAL A 277 12.54 -2.04 21.62
C VAL A 277 13.08 -3.01 20.57
N ILE A 278 12.60 -2.91 19.33
CA ILE A 278 13.10 -3.76 18.23
C ILE A 278 14.60 -3.54 17.98
N LEU A 279 15.04 -2.27 17.89
CA LEU A 279 16.44 -1.94 17.70
C LEU A 279 17.33 -2.53 18.81
N TYR A 280 16.87 -2.43 20.07
CA TYR A 280 17.57 -3.04 21.21
C TYR A 280 17.67 -4.56 21.04
N ILE A 281 16.56 -5.24 20.69
CA ILE A 281 16.55 -6.71 20.50
C ILE A 281 17.48 -7.11 19.36
N LEU A 282 17.48 -6.38 18.24
CA LEU A 282 18.32 -6.71 17.10
C LEU A 282 19.81 -6.76 17.45
N VAL A 283 20.30 -5.81 18.26
CA VAL A 283 21.73 -5.68 18.54
C VAL A 283 22.17 -6.33 19.85
N ILE A 284 21.25 -6.70 20.75
CA ILE A 284 21.57 -7.30 22.03
C ILE A 284 21.03 -8.74 22.15
N GLY A 285 19.92 -9.05 21.46
CA GLY A 285 19.32 -10.38 21.43
C GLY A 285 18.36 -10.67 22.57
N THR A 286 18.05 -9.66 23.42
CA THR A 286 17.11 -9.78 24.54
C THR A 286 16.21 -8.55 24.60
N TYR A 287 15.11 -8.65 25.34
CA TYR A 287 14.23 -7.48 25.58
C TYR A 287 14.88 -6.45 26.50
N PRO A 288 14.68 -5.14 26.27
CA PRO A 288 15.17 -4.09 27.20
C PRO A 288 14.48 -4.17 28.56
N PHE A 289 13.21 -4.48 28.60
CA PHE A 289 12.38 -4.58 29.78
C PHE A 289 12.07 -6.05 30.09
N ASN A 290 12.88 -6.66 30.95
CA ASN A 290 12.72 -8.03 31.43
C ASN A 290 12.37 -8.03 32.90
N GLY A 291 11.41 -8.87 33.30
CA GLY A 291 10.94 -8.93 34.67
C GLY A 291 10.64 -10.35 35.15
N LYS A 292 10.42 -10.50 36.45
CA LYS A 292 10.04 -11.76 37.10
C LYS A 292 8.61 -12.16 36.76
N ASP A 293 7.77 -11.16 36.55
CA ASP A 293 6.36 -11.28 36.20
C ASP A 293 5.92 -10.07 35.34
N LYS A 294 4.64 -10.08 34.95
CA LYS A 294 4.05 -9.03 34.14
C LYS A 294 4.10 -7.66 34.79
N ASP A 295 3.90 -7.60 36.10
CA ASP A 295 3.83 -6.32 36.83
C ASP A 295 5.23 -5.70 36.96
N ASP A 296 6.27 -6.50 37.15
CA ASP A 296 7.67 -6.03 37.13
C ASP A 296 8.06 -5.49 35.74
N ILE A 297 7.64 -6.17 34.66
CA ILE A 297 7.85 -5.69 33.28
C ILE A 297 7.14 -4.36 33.07
N LEU A 298 5.85 -4.25 33.46
CA LEU A 298 5.06 -3.02 33.32
C LEU A 298 5.68 -1.86 34.10
N ASN A 299 6.13 -2.13 35.33
CA ASN A 299 6.80 -1.13 36.17
C ASN A 299 8.08 -0.60 35.50
N LYS A 300 8.90 -1.48 34.92
CA LYS A 300 10.09 -1.10 34.17
C LYS A 300 9.79 -0.28 32.92
N ILE A 301 8.74 -0.63 32.18
CA ILE A 301 8.25 0.13 31.02
C ILE A 301 7.84 1.55 31.48
N GLN A 302 7.02 1.66 32.53
CA GLN A 302 6.54 2.95 33.04
C GLN A 302 7.67 3.90 33.47
N HIS A 303 8.77 3.34 34.01
CA HIS A 303 9.92 4.12 34.46
C HIS A 303 11.05 4.20 33.42
N GLY A 304 10.92 3.55 32.27
CA GLY A 304 11.98 3.48 31.25
C GLY A 304 13.26 2.81 31.76
N SER A 305 13.12 1.86 32.70
CA SER A 305 14.25 1.25 33.40
C SER A 305 14.82 0.08 32.62
N TYR A 306 15.89 0.31 31.86
CA TYR A 306 16.65 -0.71 31.15
C TYR A 306 18.14 -0.41 31.22
N THR A 307 18.98 -1.41 30.92
CA THR A 307 20.44 -1.30 30.94
C THR A 307 21.05 -1.93 29.69
N PHE A 308 22.20 -1.43 29.28
CA PHE A 308 23.00 -2.09 28.23
C PHE A 308 23.97 -3.09 28.87
N PRO A 309 24.09 -4.33 28.35
CA PRO A 309 25.13 -5.26 28.80
C PRO A 309 26.53 -4.66 28.62
N SER A 310 27.43 -4.93 29.57
CA SER A 310 28.80 -4.38 29.55
C SER A 310 29.56 -4.73 28.27
N GLU A 311 29.39 -5.95 27.77
CA GLU A 311 30.03 -6.41 26.53
C GLU A 311 29.51 -5.64 25.29
N PHE A 312 28.20 -5.33 25.25
CA PHE A 312 27.64 -4.49 24.21
C PHE A 312 28.20 -3.06 24.31
N THR A 313 28.21 -2.50 25.52
CA THR A 313 28.68 -1.12 25.74
C THR A 313 30.11 -0.89 25.28
N LYS A 314 30.98 -1.90 25.40
CA LYS A 314 32.37 -1.85 24.96
C LYS A 314 32.57 -1.86 23.45
N LYS A 315 31.64 -2.47 22.69
CA LYS A 315 31.77 -2.72 21.25
C LYS A 315 30.87 -1.85 20.41
N ALA A 316 29.71 -1.44 20.95
CA ALA A 316 28.71 -0.69 20.23
C ALA A 316 29.10 0.78 20.05
N SER A 317 28.69 1.35 18.91
CA SER A 317 28.85 2.78 18.64
C SER A 317 28.09 3.62 19.69
N ALA A 318 28.53 4.86 19.90
CA ALA A 318 27.81 5.79 20.76
C ALA A 318 26.46 6.15 20.14
N GLU A 319 26.42 6.19 18.82
CA GLU A 319 25.27 6.57 18.01
C GLU A 319 24.10 5.59 18.18
N ILE A 320 24.34 4.26 18.13
CA ILE A 320 23.25 3.29 18.32
C ILE A 320 22.69 3.35 19.73
N ARG A 321 23.55 3.49 20.75
CA ARG A 321 23.11 3.63 22.13
C ARG A 321 22.28 4.89 22.33
N ASN A 322 22.69 5.99 21.69
CA ASN A 322 21.95 7.24 21.73
C ASN A 322 20.59 7.12 21.05
N LEU A 323 20.52 6.51 19.84
CA LEU A 323 19.24 6.32 19.14
C LEU A 323 18.27 5.48 19.95
N ILE A 324 18.71 4.34 20.52
CA ILE A 324 17.89 3.52 21.40
C ILE A 324 17.36 4.36 22.58
N HIS A 325 18.23 5.17 23.20
CA HIS A 325 17.83 6.03 24.31
C HIS A 325 16.80 7.09 23.90
N GLN A 326 16.95 7.69 22.73
CA GLN A 326 16.01 8.67 22.19
C GLN A 326 14.64 8.05 21.84
N CYS A 327 14.64 6.80 21.34
CA CYS A 327 13.39 6.06 21.07
C CYS A 327 12.67 5.60 22.35
N LEU A 328 13.41 5.26 23.42
CA LEU A 328 12.89 4.76 24.68
C LEU A 328 12.74 5.87 25.76
N LYS A 329 12.52 7.11 25.37
CA LYS A 329 12.10 8.19 26.28
C LYS A 329 10.67 7.93 26.76
N VAL A 330 10.46 7.96 28.08
CA VAL A 330 9.14 7.72 28.69
C VAL A 330 8.15 8.80 28.26
N ASN A 331 8.57 10.06 28.34
CA ASN A 331 7.75 11.18 27.87
C ASN A 331 7.70 11.19 26.32
N PRO A 332 6.52 11.00 25.68
CA PRO A 332 6.41 11.00 24.22
C PRO A 332 6.82 12.35 23.58
N ASP A 333 6.67 13.47 24.28
CA ASP A 333 7.05 14.79 23.75
C ASP A 333 8.58 14.93 23.62
N GLU A 334 9.34 14.27 24.50
CA GLU A 334 10.81 14.23 24.46
C GLU A 334 11.33 13.11 23.53
N ARG A 335 10.47 12.14 23.18
CA ARG A 335 10.84 11.01 22.33
C ARG A 335 11.06 11.48 20.90
N ILE A 336 12.11 10.98 20.28
CA ILE A 336 12.42 11.28 18.88
C ILE A 336 11.25 10.95 17.94
N SER A 337 11.06 11.71 16.86
CA SER A 337 10.07 11.38 15.81
C SER A 337 10.65 10.37 14.82
N ALA A 338 9.81 9.72 14.00
CA ALA A 338 10.28 8.85 12.91
C ALA A 338 11.22 9.60 11.96
N LYS A 339 10.89 10.84 11.63
CA LYS A 339 11.68 11.70 10.74
C LYS A 339 13.04 12.07 11.35
N ASP A 340 13.06 12.43 12.62
CA ASP A 340 14.31 12.79 13.30
C ASP A 340 15.16 11.55 13.57
N ALA A 341 14.51 10.40 13.88
CA ALA A 341 15.20 9.12 14.02
C ALA A 341 15.93 8.71 12.73
N LEU A 342 15.29 8.86 11.57
CA LEU A 342 15.90 8.57 10.29
C LEU A 342 17.09 9.49 9.97
N ASN A 343 17.07 10.75 10.46
CA ASN A 343 18.16 11.73 10.33
C ASN A 343 19.22 11.60 11.43
N HIS A 344 19.09 10.63 12.34
CA HIS A 344 20.03 10.44 13.44
C HIS A 344 21.43 10.02 12.92
N PRO A 345 22.54 10.50 13.53
CA PRO A 345 23.92 10.18 13.13
C PRO A 345 24.21 8.69 12.97
N PHE A 346 23.49 7.82 13.68
CA PHE A 346 23.59 6.36 13.53
C PHE A 346 23.42 5.90 12.07
N PHE A 347 22.47 6.45 11.34
CA PHE A 347 22.25 6.08 9.94
C PHE A 347 23.33 6.63 9.01
N ASN A 348 23.92 7.79 9.34
CA ASN A 348 25.01 8.37 8.56
C ASN A 348 26.27 7.47 8.53
N LEU A 349 26.48 6.64 9.56
CA LEU A 349 27.56 5.66 9.58
C LEU A 349 27.45 4.64 8.44
N TYR A 350 26.25 4.46 7.89
CA TYR A 350 25.93 3.46 6.88
C TYR A 350 25.48 4.05 5.54
N GLU A 351 25.12 5.36 5.49
CA GLU A 351 24.77 6.07 4.24
C GLU A 351 25.95 6.14 3.25
N THR A 352 27.18 6.22 3.74
CA THR A 352 28.40 6.29 2.92
C THR A 352 28.74 4.96 2.25
N LYS A 353 28.18 3.86 2.74
CA LYS A 353 28.29 2.57 2.07
C LYS A 353 27.11 2.48 1.10
N GLU A 354 27.38 2.40 -0.18
CA GLU A 354 26.44 2.26 -1.31
C GLU A 354 25.36 1.16 -1.15
N TYR A 355 25.29 0.53 0.03
CA TYR A 355 24.46 -0.63 0.36
C TYR A 355 22.97 -0.32 0.40
N PHE A 356 22.58 0.88 0.87
CA PHE A 356 21.15 1.20 1.06
C PHE A 356 20.40 1.28 -0.27
N ILE A 357 21.10 1.61 -1.37
CA ILE A 357 20.43 1.70 -2.67
C ILE A 357 21.44 1.41 -3.78
N HIS A 358 21.70 0.15 -4.07
CA HIS A 358 22.52 -0.22 -5.22
C HIS A 358 21.71 -0.03 -6.51
N VAL A 359 21.74 1.19 -7.04
CA VAL A 359 21.22 1.52 -8.37
C VAL A 359 22.40 1.94 -9.22
N THR A 360 22.67 1.21 -10.28
CA THR A 360 23.74 1.56 -11.21
C THR A 360 23.44 2.87 -11.91
N GLU A 361 24.49 3.64 -12.25
CA GLU A 361 24.33 4.88 -13.02
C GLU A 361 23.62 4.63 -14.36
N ALA A 362 23.87 3.49 -14.98
CA ALA A 362 23.21 3.10 -16.22
C ALA A 362 21.68 2.95 -16.04
N PHE A 363 21.25 2.28 -14.95
CA PHE A 363 19.84 2.12 -14.65
C PHE A 363 19.18 3.46 -14.32
N LEU A 364 19.83 4.30 -13.53
CA LEU A 364 19.35 5.63 -13.19
C LEU A 364 19.13 6.49 -14.46
N ASN A 365 20.10 6.50 -15.37
CA ASN A 365 19.99 7.21 -16.65
C ASN A 365 18.88 6.64 -17.53
N LYS A 366 18.72 5.30 -17.57
CA LYS A 366 17.59 4.63 -18.26
C LYS A 366 16.26 5.09 -17.67
N THR A 367 16.13 5.08 -16.35
CA THR A 367 14.92 5.54 -15.65
C THR A 367 14.58 6.97 -16.01
N ILE A 368 15.52 7.91 -15.87
CA ILE A 368 15.30 9.33 -16.20
C ILE A 368 14.86 9.48 -17.67
N ASN A 369 15.45 8.72 -18.60
CA ASN A 369 15.05 8.75 -19.99
C ASN A 369 13.62 8.22 -20.21
N ASN A 370 13.21 7.19 -19.46
CA ASN A 370 11.84 6.68 -19.52
C ASN A 370 10.85 7.73 -18.99
N LEU A 371 11.16 8.38 -17.84
CA LEU A 371 10.32 9.45 -17.28
C LEU A 371 10.11 10.61 -18.28
N LYS A 372 11.16 11.02 -18.99
CA LYS A 372 11.07 12.07 -20.03
C LYS A 372 10.17 11.67 -21.20
N LYS A 373 10.24 10.39 -21.61
CA LYS A 373 9.49 9.84 -22.74
C LYS A 373 8.10 9.36 -22.36
N TYR A 374 7.79 9.42 -21.06
CA TYR A 374 6.50 8.94 -20.58
C TYR A 374 5.36 9.77 -21.19
N GLU A 375 4.41 9.08 -21.76
CA GLU A 375 3.21 9.65 -22.36
C GLU A 375 2.08 8.63 -22.27
N ILE A 376 0.93 9.07 -21.81
CA ILE A 376 -0.32 8.30 -21.81
C ILE A 376 -1.11 8.69 -23.04
N LYS A 377 -1.54 7.71 -23.81
CA LYS A 377 -2.33 7.91 -25.03
C LYS A 377 -3.84 7.85 -24.75
N ASN A 378 -4.22 7.00 -23.79
CA ASN A 378 -5.61 6.88 -23.35
C ASN A 378 -5.70 6.32 -21.93
N ASN A 379 -6.89 6.43 -21.33
CA ASN A 379 -7.15 6.02 -19.95
C ASN A 379 -7.05 4.50 -19.76
N LEU A 380 -7.37 3.70 -20.76
CA LEU A 380 -7.26 2.24 -20.68
C LEU A 380 -5.80 1.79 -20.58
N GLN A 381 -4.91 2.45 -21.33
CA GLN A 381 -3.46 2.25 -21.21
C GLN A 381 -2.98 2.57 -19.78
N GLU A 382 -3.41 3.70 -19.26
CA GLU A 382 -3.03 4.13 -17.91
C GLU A 382 -3.44 3.12 -16.87
N LEU A 383 -4.72 2.73 -16.87
CA LEU A 383 -5.27 1.73 -15.96
C LEU A 383 -4.55 0.37 -16.10
N THR A 384 -4.26 -0.05 -17.33
CA THR A 384 -3.50 -1.28 -17.59
C THR A 384 -2.11 -1.23 -16.95
N PHE A 385 -1.37 -0.16 -17.16
CA PHE A 385 -0.03 -0.02 -16.59
C PHE A 385 -0.08 0.05 -15.07
N GLN A 386 -1.04 0.76 -14.52
CA GLN A 386 -1.28 0.86 -13.08
C GLN A 386 -1.60 -0.53 -12.48
N TYR A 387 -2.49 -1.28 -13.10
CA TYR A 387 -2.84 -2.62 -12.67
C TYR A 387 -1.64 -3.59 -12.71
N ILE A 388 -0.83 -3.55 -13.78
CA ILE A 388 0.37 -4.38 -13.90
C ILE A 388 1.39 -4.03 -12.82
N VAL A 389 1.70 -2.75 -12.63
CA VAL A 389 2.67 -2.29 -11.62
C VAL A 389 2.20 -2.67 -10.22
N HIS A 390 0.90 -2.54 -9.95
CA HIS A 390 0.32 -2.90 -8.66
C HIS A 390 0.42 -4.41 -8.38
N ASN A 391 0.06 -5.24 -9.37
CA ASN A 391 -0.07 -6.69 -9.19
C ASN A 391 1.20 -7.49 -9.45
N SER A 392 2.31 -6.85 -9.79
CA SER A 392 3.59 -7.52 -10.10
C SER A 392 4.78 -6.91 -9.34
N PRO A 393 4.71 -6.76 -8.00
CA PRO A 393 5.79 -6.17 -7.22
C PRO A 393 7.07 -7.02 -7.22
N GLU A 394 7.01 -8.29 -7.59
CA GLU A 394 8.14 -9.20 -7.74
C GLU A 394 9.02 -8.90 -8.97
N ILE A 395 8.58 -8.05 -9.90
CA ILE A 395 9.43 -7.61 -11.01
C ILE A 395 10.61 -6.82 -10.45
N GLU A 396 11.83 -7.31 -10.67
CA GLU A 396 13.06 -6.71 -10.10
C GLU A 396 13.21 -5.24 -10.48
N GLU A 397 12.80 -4.87 -11.70
CA GLU A 397 12.85 -3.49 -12.16
C GLU A 397 11.96 -2.56 -11.33
N ILE A 398 10.78 -3.02 -10.89
CA ILE A 398 9.89 -2.26 -10.00
C ILE A 398 10.61 -1.96 -8.67
N ASN A 399 11.31 -2.95 -8.11
CA ASN A 399 12.07 -2.77 -6.89
C ASN A 399 13.24 -1.78 -7.07
N LEU A 400 13.92 -1.82 -8.21
CA LEU A 400 14.96 -0.86 -8.53
C LEU A 400 14.39 0.56 -8.71
N LEU A 401 13.22 0.70 -9.34
CA LEU A 401 12.52 1.97 -9.49
C LEU A 401 12.08 2.54 -8.14
N ASN A 402 11.57 1.71 -7.23
CA ASN A 402 11.25 2.09 -5.85
C ASN A 402 12.49 2.64 -5.11
N ARG A 403 13.67 2.05 -5.36
CA ARG A 403 14.95 2.55 -4.82
C ARG A 403 15.35 3.88 -5.46
N VAL A 404 15.14 4.05 -6.77
CA VAL A 404 15.38 5.34 -7.44
C VAL A 404 14.44 6.41 -6.89
N PHE A 405 13.15 6.12 -6.76
CA PHE A 405 12.19 7.02 -6.13
C PHE A 405 12.67 7.49 -4.75
N SER A 406 13.12 6.54 -3.93
CA SER A 406 13.64 6.82 -2.58
C SER A 406 14.89 7.70 -2.56
N LYS A 407 15.73 7.65 -3.62
CA LYS A 407 16.88 8.57 -3.77
C LYS A 407 16.47 10.01 -4.05
N PHE A 408 15.35 10.19 -4.72
CA PHE A 408 14.82 11.49 -5.08
C PHE A 408 13.93 12.06 -3.97
N ASN A 409 13.07 11.27 -3.36
CA ASN A 409 12.23 11.63 -2.22
C ASN A 409 13.09 11.72 -0.95
N GLN A 410 13.69 12.89 -0.72
CA GLN A 410 14.69 13.10 0.34
C GLN A 410 14.10 13.12 1.74
N ASN A 411 12.87 13.56 1.89
CA ASN A 411 12.16 13.62 3.17
C ASN A 411 11.48 12.30 3.55
N ASN A 412 11.48 11.31 2.63
CA ASN A 412 10.90 9.97 2.77
C ASN A 412 9.40 9.93 3.13
N ASP A 413 8.64 10.96 2.80
CA ASP A 413 7.20 11.02 3.08
C ASP A 413 6.33 10.30 2.02
N GLY A 414 6.95 9.72 0.99
CA GLY A 414 6.26 9.04 -0.12
C GLY A 414 5.70 9.98 -1.18
N LYS A 415 5.93 11.30 -1.06
CA LYS A 415 5.45 12.35 -1.95
C LYS A 415 6.62 13.13 -2.53
N MET A 416 7.00 12.86 -3.76
CA MET A 416 8.12 13.57 -4.40
C MET A 416 7.68 14.92 -4.92
N THR A 417 8.16 15.98 -4.30
CA THR A 417 7.93 17.35 -4.76
C THR A 417 8.78 17.68 -5.98
N LYS A 418 8.36 18.70 -6.72
CA LYS A 418 9.13 19.24 -7.86
C LYS A 418 10.56 19.65 -7.47
N GLU A 419 10.73 20.24 -6.28
CA GLU A 419 12.07 20.62 -5.77
C GLU A 419 12.95 19.41 -5.44
N GLU A 420 12.38 18.33 -4.92
CA GLU A 420 13.11 17.08 -4.68
C GLU A 420 13.53 16.43 -5.99
N LEU A 421 12.64 16.38 -6.99
CA LEU A 421 12.97 15.91 -8.34
C LEU A 421 14.11 16.71 -8.94
N LYS A 422 14.04 18.03 -8.88
CA LYS A 422 15.09 18.95 -9.37
C LYS A 422 16.43 18.71 -8.68
N LYS A 423 16.43 18.60 -7.34
CA LYS A 423 17.66 18.28 -6.56
C LYS A 423 18.23 16.93 -6.95
N GLY A 424 17.38 15.92 -7.13
CA GLY A 424 17.79 14.60 -7.59
C GLY A 424 18.42 14.64 -8.97
N LEU A 425 17.81 15.31 -9.94
CA LEU A 425 18.36 15.49 -11.29
C LEU A 425 19.71 16.25 -11.24
N MET A 426 19.81 17.31 -10.46
CA MET A 426 21.07 18.05 -10.27
C MET A 426 22.19 17.15 -9.75
N LYS A 427 21.89 16.32 -8.75
CA LYS A 427 22.87 15.43 -8.11
C LYS A 427 23.30 14.29 -9.05
N TYR A 428 22.36 13.64 -9.68
CA TYR A 428 22.62 12.37 -10.36
C TYR A 428 22.80 12.50 -11.88
N LEU A 429 22.06 13.36 -12.56
CA LEU A 429 22.16 13.53 -14.00
C LEU A 429 23.21 14.59 -14.37
N PHE A 430 23.14 15.76 -13.73
CA PHE A 430 24.04 16.87 -14.04
C PHE A 430 25.36 16.83 -13.24
N LYS A 431 25.53 15.86 -12.32
CA LYS A 431 26.76 15.63 -11.51
C LYS A 431 27.30 16.93 -10.88
N GLY A 432 26.41 17.78 -10.38
CA GLY A 432 26.78 19.06 -9.75
C GLY A 432 27.29 20.15 -10.71
N LYS A 433 27.31 19.91 -12.04
CA LYS A 433 27.64 20.97 -13.01
C LYS A 433 26.62 22.11 -12.88
N LYS A 434 27.10 23.38 -12.98
CA LYS A 434 26.27 24.59 -12.79
C LYS A 434 25.19 24.80 -13.88
N ASN A 435 24.40 23.78 -14.15
CA ASN A 435 23.30 23.83 -15.13
C ASN A 435 21.92 23.79 -14.45
N LYS A 436 21.77 24.68 -13.45
CA LYS A 436 20.56 24.77 -12.62
C LYS A 436 19.30 24.99 -13.47
N ALA A 437 19.41 25.84 -14.52
CA ALA A 437 18.31 26.14 -15.42
C ALA A 437 17.88 24.91 -16.25
N ALA A 438 18.83 24.10 -16.73
CA ALA A 438 18.50 22.88 -17.46
C ALA A 438 17.83 21.82 -16.54
N ALA A 439 18.33 21.66 -15.31
CA ALA A 439 17.72 20.75 -14.34
C ALA A 439 16.30 21.20 -13.95
N GLU A 440 16.08 22.51 -13.84
CA GLU A 440 14.76 23.07 -13.54
C GLU A 440 13.77 22.87 -14.69
N LYS A 441 14.20 23.13 -15.92
CA LYS A 441 13.39 22.88 -17.11
C LYS A 441 12.99 21.41 -17.20
N GLU A 442 13.96 20.50 -17.03
CA GLU A 442 13.77 19.07 -17.10
C GLU A 442 12.86 18.56 -15.97
N ALA A 443 13.06 19.04 -14.74
CA ALA A 443 12.19 18.72 -13.62
C ALA A 443 10.74 19.17 -13.87
N ASN A 444 10.55 20.37 -14.44
CA ASN A 444 9.22 20.87 -14.79
C ASN A 444 8.53 19.99 -15.85
N GLU A 445 9.27 19.60 -16.89
CA GLU A 445 8.73 18.74 -17.97
C GLU A 445 8.34 17.35 -17.45
N ILE A 446 9.20 16.72 -16.63
CA ILE A 446 8.91 15.42 -16.03
C ILE A 446 7.75 15.54 -15.05
N PHE A 447 7.81 16.51 -14.13
CA PHE A 447 6.80 16.68 -13.09
C PHE A 447 5.40 16.84 -13.67
N ASN A 448 5.23 17.74 -14.66
CA ASN A 448 3.94 17.98 -15.29
C ASN A 448 3.37 16.77 -16.08
N LYS A 449 4.23 15.81 -16.44
CA LYS A 449 3.81 14.56 -17.09
C LYS A 449 3.37 13.49 -16.10
N LEU A 450 3.98 13.47 -14.91
CA LEU A 450 3.80 12.43 -13.93
C LEU A 450 2.71 12.77 -12.90
N ASP A 451 2.64 14.02 -12.44
CA ASP A 451 1.57 14.53 -11.54
C ASP A 451 0.28 14.71 -12.34
N GLN A 452 -0.39 13.60 -12.63
CA GLN A 452 -1.58 13.58 -13.48
C GLN A 452 -2.85 13.97 -12.74
N ASN A 453 -2.91 13.64 -11.45
CA ASN A 453 -4.02 14.02 -10.57
C ASN A 453 -3.92 15.47 -10.08
N ASN A 454 -2.83 16.19 -10.44
CA ASN A 454 -2.54 17.57 -10.07
C ASN A 454 -2.56 17.82 -8.54
N ASN A 455 -2.13 16.83 -7.77
CA ASN A 455 -2.07 16.94 -6.31
C ASN A 455 -0.81 17.68 -5.81
N GLY A 456 0.11 18.06 -6.72
CA GLY A 456 1.30 18.84 -6.45
C GLY A 456 2.54 18.03 -6.03
N TYR A 457 2.49 16.70 -6.14
CA TYR A 457 3.60 15.79 -5.91
C TYR A 457 3.48 14.54 -6.79
N ILE A 458 4.57 13.81 -6.97
CA ILE A 458 4.61 12.53 -7.66
C ILE A 458 4.60 11.43 -6.60
N GLU A 459 3.65 10.52 -6.67
CA GLU A 459 3.57 9.32 -5.83
C GLU A 459 4.51 8.22 -6.32
N CYS A 460 4.83 7.26 -5.45
CA CYS A 460 5.76 6.20 -5.80
C CYS A 460 5.30 5.40 -7.02
N GLU A 461 3.99 5.10 -7.11
CA GLU A 461 3.42 4.38 -8.23
C GLU A 461 3.49 5.16 -9.54
N GLU A 462 3.15 6.45 -9.54
CA GLU A 462 3.24 7.31 -10.72
C GLU A 462 4.68 7.32 -11.27
N PHE A 463 5.66 7.38 -10.36
CA PHE A 463 7.06 7.32 -10.72
C PHE A 463 7.46 5.95 -11.31
N VAL A 464 7.05 4.86 -10.65
CA VAL A 464 7.36 3.49 -11.10
C VAL A 464 6.72 3.20 -12.44
N ARG A 465 5.44 3.55 -12.61
CA ARG A 465 4.69 3.40 -13.86
C ARG A 465 5.35 4.14 -15.02
N ALA A 466 5.85 5.33 -14.78
CA ALA A 466 6.53 6.12 -15.80
C ALA A 466 7.98 5.65 -16.07
N GLY A 467 8.65 5.10 -15.06
CA GLY A 467 10.04 4.67 -15.13
C GLY A 467 10.26 3.27 -15.71
N ILE A 468 9.25 2.40 -15.67
CA ILE A 468 9.35 1.00 -16.08
C ILE A 468 9.66 0.86 -17.59
N ASP A 469 10.46 -0.16 -17.95
CA ASP A 469 10.67 -0.51 -19.37
C ASP A 469 9.39 -1.10 -19.95
N LYS A 470 8.80 -0.38 -20.89
CA LYS A 470 7.55 -0.80 -21.55
C LYS A 470 7.63 -2.20 -22.18
N LYS A 471 8.83 -2.68 -22.51
CA LYS A 471 9.02 -4.04 -23.07
C LYS A 471 8.61 -5.14 -22.09
N LEU A 472 8.74 -4.90 -20.79
CA LEU A 472 8.29 -5.85 -19.74
C LEU A 472 6.76 -5.97 -19.68
N LEU A 473 6.05 -4.98 -20.21
CA LEU A 473 4.59 -4.95 -20.25
C LEU A 473 3.99 -5.68 -21.46
N LYS A 474 4.83 -6.27 -22.34
CA LYS A 474 4.38 -7.01 -23.54
C LYS A 474 4.04 -8.47 -23.27
N ASP A 475 4.27 -8.96 -22.05
CA ASP A 475 3.96 -10.36 -21.74
C ASP A 475 2.45 -10.60 -21.89
N ARG A 476 2.11 -11.51 -22.82
CA ARG A 476 0.72 -11.84 -23.15
C ARG A 476 -0.07 -12.28 -21.92
N LYS A 477 0.55 -13.05 -21.02
CA LYS A 477 -0.11 -13.51 -19.77
C LYS A 477 -0.42 -12.36 -18.81
N VAL A 478 0.49 -11.39 -18.75
CA VAL A 478 0.29 -10.19 -17.92
C VAL A 478 -0.84 -9.33 -18.46
N LEU A 479 -0.90 -9.15 -19.79
CA LEU A 479 -1.98 -8.43 -20.45
C LEU A 479 -3.32 -9.19 -20.37
N GLU A 480 -3.31 -10.52 -20.52
CA GLU A 480 -4.49 -11.37 -20.32
C GLU A 480 -5.03 -11.27 -18.87
N PHE A 481 -4.15 -11.22 -17.89
CA PHE A 481 -4.54 -11.03 -16.50
C PHE A 481 -5.23 -9.67 -16.29
N THR A 482 -4.69 -8.61 -16.89
CA THR A 482 -5.30 -7.27 -16.82
C THR A 482 -6.64 -7.23 -17.58
N PHE A 483 -6.73 -7.88 -18.72
CA PHE A 483 -7.97 -8.03 -19.47
C PHE A 483 -9.07 -8.69 -18.62
N ASN A 484 -8.74 -9.80 -17.94
CA ASN A 484 -9.67 -10.52 -17.06
C ASN A 484 -10.09 -9.71 -15.82
N PHE A 485 -9.32 -8.70 -15.41
CA PHE A 485 -9.74 -7.76 -14.38
C PHE A 485 -10.81 -6.79 -14.89
N LEU A 486 -10.74 -6.43 -16.17
CA LEU A 486 -11.70 -5.55 -16.84
C LEU A 486 -12.97 -6.30 -17.25
N ASP A 487 -12.83 -7.53 -17.78
CA ASP A 487 -13.89 -8.48 -18.12
C ASP A 487 -14.44 -9.12 -16.81
N LYS A 488 -15.39 -8.45 -16.18
CA LYS A 488 -15.90 -8.83 -14.84
C LYS A 488 -16.87 -10.00 -14.89
N ASP A 489 -17.67 -10.10 -15.95
CA ASP A 489 -18.63 -11.20 -16.16
C ASP A 489 -17.98 -12.43 -16.82
N ARG A 490 -16.70 -12.29 -17.27
CA ARG A 490 -15.87 -13.36 -17.85
C ARG A 490 -16.44 -13.96 -19.11
N ASN A 491 -17.11 -13.15 -19.91
CA ASN A 491 -17.64 -13.57 -21.19
C ASN A 491 -16.57 -13.60 -22.30
N GLY A 492 -15.36 -13.12 -22.03
CA GLY A 492 -14.23 -13.04 -22.98
C GLY A 492 -14.17 -11.75 -23.78
N GLU A 493 -15.02 -10.77 -23.46
CA GLU A 493 -15.10 -9.47 -24.10
C GLU A 493 -15.32 -8.39 -23.04
N ILE A 494 -14.74 -7.20 -23.23
CA ILE A 494 -14.95 -6.07 -22.31
C ILE A 494 -16.07 -5.21 -22.89
N SER A 495 -17.18 -5.12 -22.16
CA SER A 495 -18.34 -4.31 -22.51
C SER A 495 -18.18 -2.84 -22.10
N TYR A 496 -19.06 -1.99 -22.66
CA TYR A 496 -19.17 -0.58 -22.23
C TYR A 496 -19.52 -0.44 -20.75
N GLU A 497 -20.40 -1.28 -20.22
CA GLU A 497 -20.83 -1.26 -18.82
C GLU A 497 -19.68 -1.59 -17.86
N GLU A 498 -18.82 -2.55 -18.21
CA GLU A 498 -17.65 -2.91 -17.44
C GLU A 498 -16.61 -1.78 -17.43
N LEU A 499 -16.34 -1.18 -18.60
CA LEU A 499 -15.48 0.01 -18.64
C LEU A 499 -16.08 1.16 -17.83
N LYS A 500 -17.39 1.39 -17.90
CA LYS A 500 -18.10 2.42 -17.14
C LYS A 500 -17.98 2.19 -15.62
N GLU A 501 -18.10 0.95 -15.16
CA GLU A 501 -17.92 0.59 -13.75
C GLU A 501 -16.48 0.82 -13.30
N VAL A 502 -15.49 0.38 -14.08
CA VAL A 502 -14.07 0.49 -13.74
C VAL A 502 -13.61 1.96 -13.73
N PHE A 503 -14.09 2.77 -14.66
CA PHE A 503 -13.73 4.20 -14.74
C PHE A 503 -14.60 5.10 -13.85
N ASP A 504 -15.59 4.55 -13.12
CA ASP A 504 -16.54 5.31 -12.28
C ASP A 504 -17.16 6.53 -13.01
N VAL A 505 -17.64 6.29 -14.23
CA VAL A 505 -18.14 7.36 -15.10
C VAL A 505 -19.51 7.83 -14.63
N LYS A 506 -19.62 9.09 -14.19
CA LYS A 506 -20.85 9.67 -13.60
C LYS A 506 -21.49 10.79 -14.42
N ASN A 507 -20.82 11.27 -15.49
CA ASN A 507 -21.33 12.40 -16.28
C ASN A 507 -21.33 12.10 -17.79
N ILE A 508 -22.16 12.84 -18.54
CA ILE A 508 -22.42 12.64 -19.98
C ILE A 508 -21.15 12.87 -20.85
N GLU A 509 -20.28 13.81 -20.47
CA GLU A 509 -19.07 14.08 -21.25
C GLU A 509 -18.08 12.90 -21.14
N ASN A 510 -17.98 12.33 -19.94
CA ASN A 510 -17.17 11.16 -19.68
C ASN A 510 -17.73 9.90 -20.36
N GLU A 511 -19.05 9.74 -20.42
CA GLU A 511 -19.71 8.65 -21.15
C GLU A 511 -19.40 8.72 -22.65
N LYS A 512 -19.46 9.91 -23.26
CA LYS A 512 -19.13 10.09 -24.67
C LYS A 512 -17.67 9.71 -24.99
N ALA A 513 -16.74 10.16 -24.16
CA ALA A 513 -15.32 9.84 -24.38
C ALA A 513 -15.01 8.36 -24.11
N LEU A 514 -15.75 7.69 -23.21
CA LEU A 514 -15.64 6.24 -23.02
C LEU A 514 -16.15 5.47 -24.24
N LEU A 515 -17.24 5.91 -24.85
CA LEU A 515 -17.76 5.36 -26.10
C LEU A 515 -16.78 5.58 -27.28
N ASP A 516 -16.15 6.76 -27.35
CA ASP A 516 -15.14 7.06 -28.36
C ASP A 516 -13.88 6.19 -28.16
N LEU A 517 -13.49 5.92 -26.92
CA LEU A 517 -12.42 4.99 -26.58
C LEU A 517 -12.76 3.57 -27.05
N LEU A 518 -13.93 3.05 -26.70
CA LEU A 518 -14.39 1.72 -27.11
C LEU A 518 -14.36 1.59 -28.63
N LYS A 519 -14.97 2.53 -29.37
CA LYS A 519 -14.98 2.56 -30.83
C LYS A 519 -13.59 2.63 -31.46
N SER A 520 -12.60 3.18 -30.78
CA SER A 520 -11.22 3.26 -31.28
C SER A 520 -10.47 1.93 -31.18
N ILE A 521 -10.96 1.01 -30.37
CA ILE A 521 -10.35 -0.30 -30.10
C ILE A 521 -11.13 -1.42 -30.77
N ASP A 522 -12.46 -1.34 -30.74
CA ASP A 522 -13.41 -2.27 -31.37
C ASP A 522 -13.28 -2.19 -32.91
N ASN A 523 -12.55 -3.14 -33.49
CA ASN A 523 -12.28 -3.17 -34.94
C ASN A 523 -13.36 -3.91 -35.73
N ASP A 524 -14.06 -4.85 -35.10
CA ASP A 524 -15.14 -5.63 -35.74
C ASP A 524 -16.53 -5.01 -35.56
N LEU A 525 -16.59 -3.90 -34.78
CA LEU A 525 -17.79 -3.09 -34.52
C LEU A 525 -18.91 -3.88 -33.84
N ASN A 526 -18.56 -4.85 -33.00
CA ASN A 526 -19.52 -5.63 -32.22
C ASN A 526 -20.00 -4.90 -30.95
N GLY A 527 -19.37 -3.75 -30.61
CA GLY A 527 -19.70 -2.93 -29.43
C GLY A 527 -18.99 -3.37 -28.14
N GLN A 528 -18.06 -4.31 -28.22
CA GLN A 528 -17.27 -4.85 -27.12
C GLN A 528 -15.78 -4.89 -27.52
N ILE A 529 -14.88 -5.17 -26.60
CA ILE A 529 -13.44 -5.29 -26.86
C ILE A 529 -13.03 -6.73 -26.55
N SER A 530 -12.68 -7.49 -27.57
CA SER A 530 -12.08 -8.81 -27.43
C SER A 530 -10.65 -8.73 -26.87
N PHE A 531 -10.15 -9.85 -26.31
CA PHE A 531 -8.76 -9.89 -25.84
C PHE A 531 -7.74 -9.58 -26.95
N GLU A 532 -7.96 -10.02 -28.17
CA GLU A 532 -7.04 -9.76 -29.30
C GLU A 532 -7.01 -8.27 -29.67
N GLU A 533 -8.14 -7.58 -29.65
CA GLU A 533 -8.21 -6.14 -29.89
C GLU A 533 -7.50 -5.34 -28.80
N TYR A 534 -7.78 -5.68 -27.53
CA TYR A 534 -7.08 -5.11 -26.38
C TYR A 534 -5.57 -5.35 -26.46
N TYR A 535 -5.14 -6.59 -26.72
CA TYR A 535 -3.73 -6.97 -26.84
C TYR A 535 -3.02 -6.21 -27.96
N ASN A 536 -3.63 -6.16 -29.14
CA ASN A 536 -3.08 -5.44 -30.31
C ASN A 536 -3.00 -3.93 -30.06
N MET A 537 -4.00 -3.34 -29.41
CA MET A 537 -3.96 -1.94 -28.98
C MET A 537 -2.77 -1.71 -28.04
N MET A 538 -2.61 -2.53 -27.00
CA MET A 538 -1.52 -2.40 -26.04
C MET A 538 -0.15 -2.55 -26.68
N LEU A 539 0.04 -3.49 -27.61
CA LEU A 539 1.30 -3.64 -28.35
C LEU A 539 1.62 -2.39 -29.17
N LYS A 540 0.66 -1.83 -29.91
CA LYS A 540 0.86 -0.60 -30.70
C LYS A 540 1.29 0.57 -29.80
N ILE A 541 0.65 0.74 -28.65
CA ILE A 541 0.98 1.78 -27.67
C ILE A 541 2.41 1.58 -27.11
N ILE A 542 2.74 0.35 -26.73
CA ILE A 542 4.07 0.03 -26.16
C ILE A 542 5.17 0.25 -27.22
N ASP A 543 4.91 -0.04 -28.49
CA ASP A 543 5.84 0.18 -29.60
C ASP A 543 5.91 1.64 -30.09
N GLY A 544 5.03 2.50 -29.57
CA GLY A 544 4.97 3.92 -29.97
C GLY A 544 4.43 4.13 -31.37
N LEU A 545 3.59 3.19 -31.86
CA LEU A 545 2.99 3.22 -33.19
C LEU A 545 1.65 3.98 -33.25
N ILE A 546 1.12 4.35 -32.09
CA ILE A 546 -0.10 5.17 -31.92
C ILE A 546 0.21 6.35 -31.01
#